data_d834c17d131bf3998ef2097f778410be
#
_entry.id   d834c17d131bf3998ef2097f778410be
#
_cell.length_a   1.000
_cell.length_b   1.000
_cell.length_c   1.000
_cell.angle_alpha   90.00
_cell.angle_beta   90.00
_cell.angle_gamma   90.00
#
_symmetry.space_group_name_H-M   'P 1'
#
loop_
_entity.id
_entity.type
_entity.pdbx_description
1 polymer ?
#
loop_
_entity_poly.entity_id
_entity_poly.type
_entity_poly.pdbx_seq_one_letter_code
_entity_poly.pdbx_strand_id
1 'polypeptide(L)'
;MGKMRETAEFIRYAVDPRKAKAAVLATELVITTMLVGCRSQLARDTNRFEAELEALRAAHSAELRQIIDQAENGIYATQYLASSYESDAWALGQWLDCLDARYKLSQEAKALACWVVINRVDSSKYPDDLESVLWQEGQFREFSDAAPPTEGNFTIATNQLSRYHNGDIRPVPATAVFITVSDEGVVLRDSWEETAKTQHWRA
;
A
#
# COMPACT_ATOMS: atom_id res chain seq x y z
N MET A 1 50.94 1.91 -89.75
CA MET A 1 50.99 0.57 -89.04
C MET A 1 51.93 0.51 -87.83
N GLY A 2 52.60 1.65 -87.45
CA GLY A 2 53.53 1.69 -86.33
C GLY A 2 52.89 1.76 -84.90
N LYS A 3 51.80 2.53 -84.70
CA LYS A 3 51.24 2.82 -83.39
C LYS A 3 50.49 1.66 -82.68
N MET A 4 50.03 0.72 -83.46
CA MET A 4 49.38 -0.50 -82.85
C MET A 4 50.39 -1.54 -82.28
N ARG A 5 51.61 -1.52 -82.76
CA ARG A 5 52.65 -2.45 -82.19
C ARG A 5 53.21 -1.94 -80.88
N GLU A 6 53.39 -0.62 -80.75
CA GLU A 6 53.84 0.00 -79.47
C GLU A 6 52.82 -0.17 -78.31
N THR A 7 51.54 -0.06 -78.61
CA THR A 7 50.50 -0.27 -77.59
C THR A 7 50.43 -1.74 -77.17
N ALA A 8 50.64 -2.69 -78.06
CA ALA A 8 50.64 -4.12 -77.74
C ALA A 8 51.90 -4.54 -76.95
N GLU A 9 53.04 -3.96 -77.21
CA GLU A 9 54.24 -4.17 -76.38
C GLU A 9 54.13 -3.50 -75.00
N PHE A 10 53.50 -2.30 -74.88
CA PHE A 10 53.26 -1.66 -73.61
C PHE A 10 52.30 -2.46 -72.71
N ILE A 11 51.26 -3.06 -73.30
CA ILE A 11 50.34 -3.94 -72.58
C ILE A 11 51.05 -5.28 -72.18
N ARG A 12 51.99 -5.79 -72.98
CA ARG A 12 52.79 -6.99 -72.59
C ARG A 12 53.79 -6.67 -71.46
N TYR A 13 54.33 -5.48 -71.43
CA TYR A 13 55.28 -5.05 -70.34
C TYR A 13 54.54 -4.68 -69.07
N ALA A 14 53.28 -4.33 -69.15
CA ALA A 14 52.51 -3.83 -68.00
C ALA A 14 51.97 -4.95 -67.10
N VAL A 15 51.91 -6.19 -67.53
CA VAL A 15 51.40 -7.27 -66.74
C VAL A 15 52.41 -8.43 -66.68
N ASP A 16 53.43 -8.26 -65.85
CA ASP A 16 54.23 -9.37 -65.37
C ASP A 16 53.25 -10.35 -64.66
N PRO A 17 53.01 -11.57 -65.18
CA PRO A 17 52.01 -12.50 -64.61
C PRO A 17 52.35 -12.89 -63.20
N ARG A 18 53.56 -12.74 -62.73
CA ARG A 18 54.00 -12.96 -61.36
C ARG A 18 53.52 -11.80 -60.45
N LYS A 19 53.60 -10.55 -60.93
CA LYS A 19 53.13 -9.36 -60.20
C LYS A 19 51.64 -9.33 -60.17
N ALA A 20 50.94 -9.70 -61.23
CA ALA A 20 49.48 -9.84 -61.26
C ALA A 20 48.97 -10.86 -60.26
N LYS A 21 49.58 -12.04 -60.23
CA LYS A 21 49.25 -13.08 -59.23
C LYS A 21 49.53 -12.60 -57.79
N ALA A 22 50.65 -11.92 -57.56
CA ALA A 22 50.97 -11.40 -56.24
C ALA A 22 49.95 -10.31 -55.78
N ALA A 23 49.52 -9.44 -56.71
CA ALA A 23 48.49 -8.43 -56.43
C ALA A 23 47.11 -9.05 -56.08
N VAL A 24 46.71 -10.10 -56.83
CA VAL A 24 45.46 -10.83 -56.57
C VAL A 24 45.53 -11.51 -55.19
N LEU A 25 46.61 -12.21 -54.87
CA LEU A 25 46.80 -12.87 -53.58
C LEU A 25 46.83 -11.87 -52.42
N ALA A 26 47.46 -10.72 -52.60
CA ALA A 26 47.48 -9.65 -51.61
C ALA A 26 46.06 -9.07 -51.37
N THR A 27 45.28 -8.92 -52.44
CA THR A 27 43.89 -8.43 -52.33
C THR A 27 43.00 -9.44 -51.65
N GLU A 28 43.10 -10.74 -51.97
CA GLU A 28 42.37 -11.82 -51.30
C GLU A 28 42.72 -11.87 -49.80
N LEU A 29 44.00 -11.73 -49.44
CA LEU A 29 44.41 -11.72 -48.04
C LEU A 29 43.80 -10.55 -47.28
N VAL A 30 43.79 -9.36 -47.86
CA VAL A 30 43.20 -8.15 -47.24
C VAL A 30 41.69 -8.32 -47.06
N ILE A 31 40.99 -8.81 -48.11
CA ILE A 31 39.53 -9.08 -48.01
C ILE A 31 39.24 -10.12 -46.94
N THR A 32 39.99 -11.21 -46.91
CA THR A 32 39.80 -12.27 -45.89
C THR A 32 40.04 -11.76 -44.49
N THR A 33 41.09 -10.95 -44.28
CA THR A 33 41.39 -10.35 -42.99
C THR A 33 40.30 -9.38 -42.53
N MET A 34 39.77 -8.56 -43.45
CA MET A 34 38.65 -7.65 -43.16
C MET A 34 37.37 -8.42 -42.80
N LEU A 35 37.04 -9.48 -43.56
CA LEU A 35 35.87 -10.31 -43.25
C LEU A 35 35.95 -11.01 -41.90
N VAL A 36 37.12 -11.52 -41.51
CA VAL A 36 37.35 -12.12 -40.21
C VAL A 36 37.24 -11.05 -39.12
N GLY A 37 37.79 -9.86 -39.33
CA GLY A 37 37.66 -8.72 -38.43
C GLY A 37 36.21 -8.30 -38.22
N CYS A 38 35.44 -8.10 -39.29
CA CYS A 38 34.01 -7.78 -39.23
C CYS A 38 33.20 -8.84 -38.50
N ARG A 39 33.48 -10.14 -38.80
CA ARG A 39 32.78 -11.25 -38.14
C ARG A 39 33.03 -11.33 -36.64
N SER A 40 34.28 -11.08 -36.22
CA SER A 40 34.65 -11.05 -34.81
C SER A 40 34.05 -9.86 -34.07
N GLN A 41 33.88 -8.73 -34.75
CA GLN A 41 33.24 -7.54 -34.19
C GLN A 41 31.74 -7.75 -34.04
N LEU A 42 31.08 -8.27 -35.07
CA LEU A 42 29.66 -8.61 -35.02
C LEU A 42 29.35 -9.59 -33.88
N ALA A 43 30.16 -10.63 -33.70
CA ALA A 43 29.99 -11.58 -32.61
C ALA A 43 30.13 -10.91 -31.21
N ARG A 44 31.09 -9.98 -31.06
CA ARG A 44 31.22 -9.20 -29.79
C ARG A 44 30.04 -8.32 -29.54
N ASP A 45 29.54 -7.63 -30.55
CA ASP A 45 28.40 -6.74 -30.43
C ASP A 45 27.12 -7.54 -30.09
N THR A 46 26.92 -8.72 -30.73
CA THR A 46 25.79 -9.63 -30.42
C THR A 46 25.84 -10.07 -28.96
N ASN A 47 26.97 -10.57 -28.47
CA ASN A 47 27.15 -10.99 -27.08
C ASN A 47 26.91 -9.86 -26.09
N ARG A 48 27.33 -8.64 -26.44
CA ARG A 48 27.07 -7.46 -25.61
C ARG A 48 25.58 -7.14 -25.53
N PHE A 49 24.88 -7.17 -26.67
CA PHE A 49 23.43 -6.92 -26.69
C PHE A 49 22.65 -8.00 -25.94
N GLU A 50 23.06 -9.25 -26.04
CA GLU A 50 22.45 -10.34 -25.27
C GLU A 50 22.62 -10.12 -23.77
N ALA A 51 23.82 -9.75 -23.31
CA ALA A 51 24.09 -9.46 -21.92
C ALA A 51 23.30 -8.22 -21.41
N GLU A 52 23.20 -7.17 -22.21
CA GLU A 52 22.39 -5.98 -21.89
C GLU A 52 20.90 -6.34 -21.80
N LEU A 53 20.40 -7.21 -22.69
CA LEU A 53 19.02 -7.67 -22.69
C LEU A 53 18.70 -8.53 -21.45
N GLU A 54 19.60 -9.42 -21.06
CA GLU A 54 19.45 -10.21 -19.84
C GLU A 54 19.47 -9.35 -18.58
N ALA A 55 20.36 -8.37 -18.50
CA ALA A 55 20.42 -7.41 -17.40
C ALA A 55 19.12 -6.61 -17.29
N LEU A 56 18.58 -6.16 -18.42
CA LEU A 56 17.31 -5.41 -18.45
C LEU A 56 16.14 -6.30 -18.00
N ARG A 57 16.08 -7.56 -18.43
CA ARG A 57 15.05 -8.52 -17.99
C ARG A 57 15.14 -8.80 -16.48
N ALA A 58 16.36 -8.95 -15.96
CA ALA A 58 16.57 -9.16 -14.54
C ALA A 58 16.14 -7.94 -13.71
N ALA A 59 16.49 -6.73 -14.14
CA ALA A 59 16.08 -5.49 -13.49
C ALA A 59 14.55 -5.34 -13.50
N HIS A 60 13.90 -5.55 -14.62
CA HIS A 60 12.45 -5.46 -14.74
C HIS A 60 11.72 -6.51 -13.90
N SER A 61 12.24 -7.74 -13.83
CA SER A 61 11.65 -8.78 -12.97
C SER A 61 11.81 -8.48 -11.48
N ALA A 62 12.90 -7.83 -11.07
CA ALA A 62 13.09 -7.37 -9.69
C ALA A 62 12.11 -6.25 -9.33
N GLU A 63 11.93 -5.28 -10.22
CA GLU A 63 10.96 -4.20 -10.04
C GLU A 63 9.51 -4.72 -9.92
N LEU A 64 9.12 -5.66 -10.78
CA LEU A 64 7.80 -6.30 -10.71
C LEU A 64 7.59 -7.03 -9.38
N ARG A 65 8.58 -7.75 -8.88
CA ARG A 65 8.50 -8.41 -7.56
C ARG A 65 8.28 -7.39 -6.46
N GLN A 66 9.02 -6.29 -6.46
CA GLN A 66 8.87 -5.23 -5.46
C GLN A 66 7.45 -4.64 -5.48
N ILE A 67 6.87 -4.41 -6.66
CA ILE A 67 5.49 -3.91 -6.80
C ILE A 67 4.49 -4.92 -6.26
N ILE A 68 4.67 -6.22 -6.55
CA ILE A 68 3.80 -7.29 -6.05
C ILE A 68 3.87 -7.35 -4.53
N ASP A 69 5.06 -7.36 -3.94
CA ASP A 69 5.26 -7.40 -2.48
C ASP A 69 4.61 -6.19 -1.79
N GLN A 70 4.72 -5.00 -2.40
CA GLN A 70 4.06 -3.79 -1.88
C GLN A 70 2.53 -3.89 -1.96
N ALA A 71 2.00 -4.41 -3.05
CA ALA A 71 0.56 -4.60 -3.23
C ALA A 71 0.00 -5.64 -2.25
N GLU A 72 0.68 -6.77 -2.07
CA GLU A 72 0.30 -7.81 -1.11
C GLU A 72 0.30 -7.28 0.32
N ASN A 73 1.35 -6.56 0.73
CA ASN A 73 1.41 -5.92 2.05
C ASN A 73 0.28 -4.90 2.25
N GLY A 74 -0.07 -4.13 1.21
CA GLY A 74 -1.20 -3.20 1.24
C GLY A 74 -2.54 -3.92 1.41
N ILE A 75 -2.74 -5.06 0.74
CA ILE A 75 -3.95 -5.88 0.87
C ILE A 75 -4.06 -6.46 2.30
N TYR A 76 -2.99 -7.02 2.85
CA TYR A 76 -2.98 -7.53 4.22
C TYR A 76 -3.28 -6.43 5.25
N ALA A 77 -2.67 -5.25 5.12
CA ALA A 77 -2.95 -4.12 6.00
C ALA A 77 -4.43 -3.69 5.93
N THR A 78 -5.00 -3.63 4.73
CA THR A 78 -6.41 -3.28 4.54
C THR A 78 -7.35 -4.32 5.13
N GLN A 79 -7.06 -5.61 4.95
CA GLN A 79 -7.85 -6.70 5.54
C GLN A 79 -7.77 -6.70 7.06
N TYR A 80 -6.59 -6.47 7.63
CA TYR A 80 -6.40 -6.36 9.09
C TYR A 80 -7.22 -5.20 9.66
N LEU A 81 -7.14 -4.00 9.05
CA LEU A 81 -7.91 -2.84 9.48
C LEU A 81 -9.41 -3.08 9.37
N ALA A 82 -9.88 -3.75 8.32
CA ALA A 82 -11.31 -4.07 8.16
C ALA A 82 -11.79 -5.04 9.24
N SER A 83 -11.01 -6.06 9.59
CA SER A 83 -11.37 -7.02 10.64
C SER A 83 -11.36 -6.40 12.05
N SER A 84 -10.39 -5.53 12.34
CA SER A 84 -10.33 -4.77 13.58
C SER A 84 -11.53 -3.83 13.71
N TYR A 85 -11.84 -3.09 12.66
CA TYR A 85 -12.99 -2.20 12.61
C TYR A 85 -14.32 -2.93 12.86
N GLU A 86 -14.52 -4.11 12.28
CA GLU A 86 -15.73 -4.92 12.49
C GLU A 86 -15.82 -5.43 13.93
N SER A 87 -14.69 -5.85 14.51
CA SER A 87 -14.61 -6.27 15.92
C SER A 87 -14.96 -5.13 16.87
N ASP A 88 -14.42 -3.94 16.64
CA ASP A 88 -14.69 -2.74 17.45
C ASP A 88 -16.17 -2.32 17.36
N ALA A 89 -16.75 -2.36 16.15
CA ALA A 89 -18.16 -2.07 15.95
C ALA A 89 -19.06 -3.08 16.67
N TRP A 90 -18.65 -4.35 16.68
CA TRP A 90 -19.35 -5.42 17.37
C TRP A 90 -19.37 -5.20 18.87
N ALA A 91 -18.21 -4.96 19.48
CA ALA A 91 -18.09 -4.73 20.93
C ALA A 91 -18.86 -3.46 21.38
N LEU A 92 -18.76 -2.36 20.64
CA LEU A 92 -19.56 -1.17 20.89
C LEU A 92 -21.06 -1.45 20.78
N GLY A 93 -21.50 -2.17 19.76
CA GLY A 93 -22.89 -2.54 19.56
C GLY A 93 -23.45 -3.37 20.72
N GLN A 94 -22.68 -4.37 21.19
CA GLN A 94 -23.04 -5.18 22.38
C GLN A 94 -23.17 -4.32 23.63
N TRP A 95 -22.25 -3.36 23.84
CA TRP A 95 -22.38 -2.45 24.97
C TRP A 95 -23.61 -1.55 24.87
N LEU A 96 -23.95 -1.05 23.69
CA LEU A 96 -25.17 -0.28 23.48
C LEU A 96 -26.44 -1.10 23.77
N ASP A 97 -26.46 -2.39 23.44
CA ASP A 97 -27.55 -3.27 23.79
C ASP A 97 -27.71 -3.45 25.31
N CYS A 98 -26.57 -3.56 26.01
CA CYS A 98 -26.58 -3.58 27.47
C CYS A 98 -27.15 -2.30 28.09
N LEU A 99 -26.82 -1.13 27.50
CA LEU A 99 -27.37 0.15 27.93
C LEU A 99 -28.88 0.25 27.64
N ASP A 100 -29.32 -0.21 26.46
CA ASP A 100 -30.74 -0.21 26.06
C ASP A 100 -31.60 -1.10 26.92
N ALA A 101 -31.08 -2.24 27.34
CA ALA A 101 -31.78 -3.15 28.23
C ALA A 101 -32.13 -2.48 29.57
N ARG A 102 -31.38 -1.44 29.96
CA ARG A 102 -31.54 -0.75 31.23
C ARG A 102 -32.15 0.63 31.14
N TYR A 103 -31.77 1.45 30.13
CA TYR A 103 -32.03 2.89 30.12
C TYR A 103 -32.86 3.42 28.93
N LYS A 104 -33.14 2.61 27.91
CA LYS A 104 -33.92 2.97 26.71
C LYS A 104 -33.47 4.27 26.06
N LEU A 105 -32.18 4.35 25.72
CA LEU A 105 -31.56 5.56 25.22
C LEU A 105 -32.04 5.93 23.80
N SER A 106 -32.07 7.23 23.48
CA SER A 106 -32.23 7.72 22.12
C SER A 106 -31.01 7.35 21.25
N GLN A 107 -31.17 7.39 19.93
CA GLN A 107 -30.08 7.11 18.99
C GLN A 107 -28.93 8.14 19.16
N GLU A 108 -29.26 9.40 19.41
CA GLU A 108 -28.31 10.46 19.66
C GLU A 108 -27.51 10.20 20.93
N ALA A 109 -28.17 9.80 22.02
CA ALA A 109 -27.51 9.47 23.28
C ALA A 109 -26.55 8.30 23.13
N LYS A 110 -26.94 7.26 22.39
CA LYS A 110 -26.08 6.11 22.06
C LYS A 110 -24.87 6.52 21.22
N ALA A 111 -25.08 7.38 20.20
CA ALA A 111 -23.99 7.90 19.39
C ALA A 111 -22.96 8.67 20.25
N LEU A 112 -23.42 9.51 21.19
CA LEU A 112 -22.55 10.23 22.12
C LEU A 112 -21.82 9.27 23.08
N ALA A 113 -22.49 8.21 23.53
CA ALA A 113 -21.87 7.17 24.36
C ALA A 113 -20.68 6.50 23.66
N CYS A 114 -20.81 6.15 22.38
CA CYS A 114 -19.70 5.61 21.59
C CYS A 114 -18.47 6.52 21.61
N TRP A 115 -18.65 7.84 21.51
CA TRP A 115 -17.54 8.77 21.50
C TRP A 115 -16.79 8.85 22.83
N VAL A 116 -17.41 8.54 23.95
CA VAL A 116 -16.71 8.44 25.24
C VAL A 116 -15.75 7.27 25.24
N VAL A 117 -16.15 6.14 24.69
CA VAL A 117 -15.27 4.97 24.54
C VAL A 117 -14.11 5.28 23.60
N ILE A 118 -14.40 5.86 22.44
CA ILE A 118 -13.39 6.26 21.44
C ILE A 118 -12.40 7.28 22.05
N ASN A 119 -12.88 8.25 22.81
CA ASN A 119 -12.02 9.23 23.47
C ASN A 119 -11.08 8.60 24.51
N ARG A 120 -11.49 7.50 25.14
CA ARG A 120 -10.60 6.74 26.05
C ARG A 120 -9.52 6.03 25.27
N VAL A 121 -9.85 5.37 24.17
CA VAL A 121 -8.86 4.70 23.29
C VAL A 121 -7.79 5.70 22.84
N ASP A 122 -8.18 6.93 22.50
CA ASP A 122 -7.24 7.98 22.09
C ASP A 122 -6.42 8.58 23.24
N SER A 123 -6.83 8.33 24.48
CA SER A 123 -6.17 8.93 25.64
C SER A 123 -5.09 8.03 26.20
N SER A 124 -3.87 8.50 26.32
CA SER A 124 -2.74 7.77 26.91
C SER A 124 -2.95 7.30 28.37
N LYS A 125 -4.07 7.66 28.99
CA LYS A 125 -4.42 7.25 30.36
C LYS A 125 -5.21 5.94 30.44
N TYR A 126 -5.67 5.43 29.30
CA TYR A 126 -6.53 4.24 29.20
C TYR A 126 -5.92 3.25 28.22
N PRO A 127 -6.44 2.02 28.13
CA PRO A 127 -6.05 1.07 27.11
C PRO A 127 -6.20 1.67 25.70
N ASP A 128 -5.34 1.24 24.79
CA ASP A 128 -5.28 1.69 23.39
C ASP A 128 -6.15 0.88 22.43
N ASP A 129 -6.93 -0.06 22.96
CA ASP A 129 -7.92 -0.85 22.22
C ASP A 129 -9.30 -0.73 22.85
N LEU A 130 -10.34 -0.82 22.04
CA LEU A 130 -11.72 -0.57 22.39
C LEU A 130 -12.29 -1.62 23.33
N GLU A 131 -11.99 -2.89 23.10
CA GLU A 131 -12.47 -3.98 23.91
C GLU A 131 -11.90 -3.87 25.33
N SER A 132 -10.62 -3.65 25.50
CA SER A 132 -9.98 -3.43 26.80
C SER A 132 -10.55 -2.21 27.53
N VAL A 133 -10.92 -1.14 26.82
CA VAL A 133 -11.62 0.00 27.41
C VAL A 133 -12.98 -0.39 27.96
N LEU A 134 -13.76 -1.18 27.20
CA LEU A 134 -15.10 -1.62 27.64
C LEU A 134 -15.05 -2.58 28.85
N TRP A 135 -14.00 -3.39 28.94
CA TRP A 135 -13.76 -4.28 30.08
C TRP A 135 -13.19 -3.58 31.32
N GLN A 136 -12.94 -2.27 31.28
CA GLN A 136 -12.43 -1.57 32.47
C GLN A 136 -13.40 -1.63 33.63
N GLU A 137 -12.90 -2.11 34.77
CA GLU A 137 -13.68 -2.24 35.99
C GLU A 137 -14.26 -0.89 36.45
N GLY A 138 -15.54 -0.90 36.76
CA GLY A 138 -16.24 0.20 37.41
C GLY A 138 -16.78 1.27 36.48
N GLN A 139 -16.42 1.30 35.18
CA GLN A 139 -16.89 2.35 34.25
C GLN A 139 -17.98 1.83 33.28
N PHE A 140 -17.80 0.65 32.72
CA PHE A 140 -18.73 0.05 31.75
C PHE A 140 -19.32 -1.26 32.34
N ARG A 141 -19.85 -1.18 33.56
CA ARG A 141 -20.33 -2.34 34.33
C ARG A 141 -21.39 -3.16 33.63
N GLU A 142 -22.12 -2.53 32.72
CA GLU A 142 -23.17 -3.17 31.95
C GLU A 142 -22.63 -3.96 30.75
N PHE A 143 -21.35 -3.80 30.41
CA PHE A 143 -20.80 -4.48 29.22
C PHE A 143 -20.82 -6.02 29.41
N SER A 144 -21.31 -6.70 28.40
CA SER A 144 -21.33 -8.16 28.29
C SER A 144 -21.22 -8.55 26.81
N ASP A 145 -20.40 -9.51 26.54
CA ASP A 145 -20.18 -10.10 25.21
C ASP A 145 -21.03 -11.36 24.96
N ALA A 146 -21.99 -11.64 25.84
CA ALA A 146 -22.76 -12.90 25.85
C ALA A 146 -23.69 -13.07 24.63
N ALA A 147 -24.02 -12.00 23.92
CA ALA A 147 -24.93 -12.05 22.77
C ALA A 147 -24.45 -11.13 21.64
N PRO A 148 -24.75 -11.46 20.36
CA PRO A 148 -24.49 -10.58 19.26
C PRO A 148 -25.28 -9.27 19.42
N PRO A 149 -24.74 -8.13 18.92
CA PRO A 149 -25.45 -6.86 19.00
C PRO A 149 -26.68 -6.87 18.09
N THR A 150 -27.68 -6.08 18.47
CA THR A 150 -28.82 -5.81 17.59
C THR A 150 -28.36 -5.05 16.34
N GLU A 151 -29.02 -5.25 15.19
CA GLU A 151 -28.70 -4.59 13.94
C GLU A 151 -28.68 -3.05 14.09
N GLY A 152 -29.64 -2.49 14.84
CA GLY A 152 -29.73 -1.05 15.10
C GLY A 152 -28.51 -0.51 15.85
N ASN A 153 -28.08 -1.16 16.93
CA ASN A 153 -26.97 -0.74 17.74
C ASN A 153 -25.63 -1.01 17.06
N PHE A 154 -25.50 -2.11 16.30
CA PHE A 154 -24.35 -2.35 15.43
C PHE A 154 -24.20 -1.25 14.36
N THR A 155 -25.31 -0.82 13.75
CA THR A 155 -25.30 0.27 12.76
C THR A 155 -24.87 1.60 13.39
N ILE A 156 -25.36 1.93 14.60
CA ILE A 156 -24.92 3.14 15.31
C ILE A 156 -23.41 3.07 15.59
N ALA A 157 -22.90 1.97 16.14
CA ALA A 157 -21.49 1.76 16.42
C ALA A 157 -20.62 1.92 15.18
N THR A 158 -20.99 1.23 14.10
CA THR A 158 -20.32 1.31 12.79
C THR A 158 -20.25 2.74 12.26
N ASN A 159 -21.35 3.49 12.33
CA ASN A 159 -21.38 4.87 11.87
C ASN A 159 -20.47 5.79 12.70
N GLN A 160 -20.40 5.63 14.03
CA GLN A 160 -19.53 6.46 14.85
C GLN A 160 -18.05 6.13 14.63
N LEU A 161 -17.69 4.86 14.52
CA LEU A 161 -16.33 4.44 14.17
C LEU A 161 -15.91 4.92 12.78
N SER A 162 -16.82 4.84 11.79
CA SER A 162 -16.56 5.40 10.45
C SER A 162 -16.25 6.88 10.49
N ARG A 163 -17.02 7.66 11.23
CA ARG A 163 -16.77 9.10 11.42
C ARG A 163 -15.44 9.37 12.11
N TYR A 164 -15.09 8.55 13.10
CA TYR A 164 -13.81 8.65 13.78
C TYR A 164 -12.62 8.40 12.83
N HIS A 165 -12.65 7.30 12.10
CA HIS A 165 -11.59 6.93 11.15
C HIS A 165 -11.49 7.89 9.95
N ASN A 166 -12.59 8.51 9.55
CA ASN A 166 -12.61 9.55 8.50
C ASN A 166 -12.08 10.90 8.99
N GLY A 167 -11.82 11.06 10.29
CA GLY A 167 -11.39 12.32 10.87
C GLY A 167 -12.49 13.37 10.99
N ASP A 168 -13.75 12.95 11.04
CA ASP A 168 -14.88 13.85 11.21
C ASP A 168 -14.79 14.62 12.53
N ILE A 169 -15.45 15.79 12.55
CA ILE A 169 -15.53 16.59 13.78
C ILE A 169 -16.25 15.79 14.86
N ARG A 170 -15.61 15.65 16.02
CA ARG A 170 -16.17 14.96 17.18
C ARG A 170 -17.38 15.72 17.72
N PRO A 171 -18.51 15.03 17.96
CA PRO A 171 -19.69 15.68 18.53
C PRO A 171 -19.53 16.02 20.03
N VAL A 172 -18.48 15.47 20.67
CA VAL A 172 -18.14 15.68 22.08
C VAL A 172 -16.68 16.11 22.22
N PRO A 173 -16.30 16.87 23.26
CA PRO A 173 -14.90 17.18 23.51
C PRO A 173 -14.06 15.90 23.66
N ALA A 174 -12.81 15.92 23.16
CA ALA A 174 -11.89 14.78 23.29
C ALA A 174 -11.55 14.46 24.78
N THR A 175 -11.75 15.41 25.67
CA THR A 175 -11.58 15.26 27.12
C THR A 175 -12.75 14.54 27.80
N ALA A 176 -13.89 14.40 27.13
CA ALA A 176 -15.06 13.69 27.66
C ALA A 176 -14.80 12.18 27.67
N VAL A 177 -14.32 11.67 28.78
CA VAL A 177 -13.90 10.27 28.98
C VAL A 177 -14.73 9.52 30.03
N PHE A 178 -15.68 10.20 30.67
CA PHE A 178 -16.63 9.60 31.62
C PHE A 178 -18.07 9.80 31.14
N ILE A 179 -18.87 8.79 31.35
CA ILE A 179 -20.30 8.75 31.01
C ILE A 179 -21.10 8.32 32.23
N THR A 180 -22.19 9.05 32.48
CA THR A 180 -23.24 8.60 33.40
C THR A 180 -24.52 8.48 32.62
N VAL A 181 -25.13 7.32 32.67
CA VAL A 181 -26.38 7.02 31.98
C VAL A 181 -27.52 6.92 32.99
N SER A 182 -28.64 7.52 32.66
CA SER A 182 -29.89 7.47 33.45
C SER A 182 -31.10 7.50 32.52
N ASP A 183 -32.29 7.31 33.06
CA ASP A 183 -33.54 7.42 32.32
C ASP A 183 -33.77 8.84 31.74
N GLU A 184 -33.06 9.85 32.26
CA GLU A 184 -33.10 11.25 31.78
C GLU A 184 -32.14 11.50 30.60
N GLY A 185 -31.28 10.54 30.28
CA GLY A 185 -30.31 10.63 29.18
C GLY A 185 -28.86 10.36 29.60
N VAL A 186 -27.93 10.95 28.86
CA VAL A 186 -26.49 10.75 28.98
C VAL A 186 -25.83 12.01 29.47
N VAL A 187 -24.98 11.89 30.49
CA VAL A 187 -24.16 12.97 31.03
C VAL A 187 -22.68 12.65 30.78
N LEU A 188 -21.98 13.53 30.08
CA LEU A 188 -20.55 13.39 29.73
C LEU A 188 -19.70 14.25 30.68
N ARG A 189 -18.53 13.74 31.07
CA ARG A 189 -17.62 14.41 32.00
C ARG A 189 -16.17 14.22 31.58
N ASP A 190 -15.35 15.23 31.87
CA ASP A 190 -13.90 15.23 31.63
C ASP A 190 -13.13 14.49 32.72
N SER A 191 -13.67 14.46 33.96
CA SER A 191 -13.10 13.75 35.10
C SER A 191 -14.19 13.21 36.01
N TRP A 192 -13.86 12.22 36.88
CA TRP A 192 -14.79 11.66 37.87
C TRP A 192 -15.14 12.68 38.95
N GLU A 193 -14.28 13.64 39.22
CA GLU A 193 -14.43 14.65 40.31
C GLU A 193 -15.18 15.92 39.87
N GLU A 194 -15.38 16.12 38.56
CA GLU A 194 -15.93 17.40 38.06
C GLU A 194 -17.45 17.42 38.06
N THR A 195 -18.00 17.88 39.19
CA THR A 195 -19.45 18.08 39.38
C THR A 195 -20.00 19.35 38.69
N ALA A 196 -19.16 20.20 38.11
CA ALA A 196 -19.52 21.58 37.80
C ALA A 196 -19.79 21.94 36.34
N LYS A 197 -19.44 21.10 35.36
CA LYS A 197 -19.67 21.37 33.92
C LYS A 197 -20.35 20.20 33.23
N THR A 198 -21.54 19.90 33.69
CA THR A 198 -22.36 18.83 33.14
C THR A 198 -23.08 19.37 31.90
N GLN A 199 -22.72 18.90 30.72
CA GLN A 199 -23.57 19.06 29.53
C GLN A 199 -24.64 17.98 29.57
N HIS A 200 -25.88 18.38 29.87
CA HIS A 200 -27.04 17.50 29.77
C HIS A 200 -27.47 17.40 28.31
N TRP A 201 -27.27 16.25 27.71
CA TRP A 201 -27.88 15.90 26.43
C TRP A 201 -29.19 15.18 26.76
N ARG A 202 -30.30 15.91 26.67
CA ARG A 202 -31.65 15.31 26.79
C ARG A 202 -32.00 14.61 25.49
N ALA A 203 -32.56 13.42 25.61
CA ALA A 203 -33.15 12.66 24.51
C ALA A 203 -34.34 13.41 23.89
#